data_540ddbb66f4de92926eec88c3b051629
#
_entry.id   540ddbb66f4de92926eec88c3b051629
#
_cell.length_a   1.000
_cell.length_b   1.000
_cell.length_c   1.000
_cell.angle_alpha   90.00
_cell.angle_beta   90.00
_cell.angle_gamma   90.00
#
_symmetry.space_group_name_H-M   'P 1'
#
loop_
_entity.id
_entity.type
_entity.pdbx_description
1 polymer ?
#
loop_
_entity_poly.entity_id
_entity_poly.type
_entity_poly.pdbx_seq_one_letter_code
_entity_poly.pdbx_strand_id
1 'polypeptide(L)'
;MKRDITRDYITDCFRYYACVKTGRAKPETDAELADIAAAESTLKELGRIGKRYIADAIRAVYMVDPHKPLHTKSIALRVRRFAITEGHADERTVYRWLMDGRKLCARKRNLRE
;
A
#
# COMPACT_ATOMS: atom_id res chain seq x y z
N MET A 1 -15.17 0.22 -18.03
CA MET A 1 -14.05 -0.41 -17.30
C MET A 1 -14.50 -0.78 -15.90
N LYS A 2 -14.32 -2.03 -15.52
CA LYS A 2 -14.68 -2.46 -14.18
C LYS A 2 -13.66 -1.93 -13.17
N ARG A 3 -14.16 -1.32 -12.09
CA ARG A 3 -13.36 -0.90 -10.98
C ARG A 3 -12.98 -2.14 -10.15
N ASP A 4 -11.71 -2.26 -9.78
CA ASP A 4 -11.25 -3.32 -8.88
C ASP A 4 -11.48 -2.86 -7.45
N ILE A 5 -12.61 -3.25 -6.88
CA ILE A 5 -13.02 -2.83 -5.54
C ILE A 5 -12.05 -3.34 -4.47
N THR A 6 -11.58 -4.58 -4.60
CA THR A 6 -10.65 -5.15 -3.63
C THR A 6 -9.31 -4.41 -3.66
N ARG A 7 -8.79 -4.12 -4.86
CA ARG A 7 -7.55 -3.36 -5.00
C ARG A 7 -7.68 -1.99 -4.34
N ASP A 8 -8.77 -1.29 -4.61
CA ASP A 8 -9.00 0.04 -4.05
C ASP A 8 -9.12 -0.02 -2.53
N TYR A 9 -9.83 -1.01 -2.01
CA TYR A 9 -9.98 -1.19 -0.57
C TYR A 9 -8.62 -1.42 0.11
N ILE A 10 -7.80 -2.32 -0.45
CA ILE A 10 -6.49 -2.63 0.12
C ILE A 10 -5.54 -1.43 0.03
N THR A 11 -5.56 -0.71 -1.09
CA THR A 11 -4.78 0.52 -1.21
C THR A 11 -5.18 1.51 -0.11
N ASP A 12 -6.48 1.64 0.16
CA ASP A 12 -6.98 2.51 1.21
C ASP A 12 -6.57 2.04 2.61
N CYS A 13 -6.41 0.73 2.84
CA CYS A 13 -5.89 0.23 4.11
C CYS A 13 -4.50 0.79 4.40
N PHE A 14 -3.60 0.77 3.41
CA PHE A 14 -2.26 1.34 3.57
C PHE A 14 -2.32 2.85 3.80
N ARG A 15 -3.17 3.54 3.05
CA ARG A 15 -3.31 5.00 3.18
C ARG A 15 -3.89 5.38 4.53
N TYR A 16 -4.89 4.65 4.99
CA TYR A 16 -5.49 4.89 6.31
C TYR A 16 -4.48 4.63 7.43
N TYR A 17 -3.72 3.54 7.32
CA TYR A 17 -2.64 3.25 8.26
C TYR A 17 -1.66 4.42 8.32
N ALA A 18 -1.26 4.97 7.19
CA ALA A 18 -0.37 6.13 7.15
C ALA A 18 -0.99 7.36 7.82
N CYS A 19 -2.29 7.59 7.62
CA CYS A 19 -2.99 8.68 8.31
C CYS A 19 -2.98 8.51 9.83
N VAL A 20 -3.17 7.29 10.30
CA VAL A 20 -3.14 7.00 11.75
C VAL A 20 -1.73 7.23 12.30
N LYS A 21 -0.70 6.76 11.58
CA LYS A 21 0.70 6.91 12.01
C LYS A 21 1.12 8.38 12.10
N THR A 22 0.54 9.24 11.26
CA THR A 22 0.87 10.68 11.27
C THR A 22 -0.06 11.48 12.17
N GLY A 23 -0.97 10.82 12.91
CA GLY A 23 -1.89 11.49 13.82
C GLY A 23 -3.07 12.18 13.14
N ARG A 24 -3.29 11.95 11.84
CA ARG A 24 -4.39 12.58 11.08
C ARG A 24 -5.70 11.84 11.18
N ALA A 25 -5.68 10.61 11.68
CA ALA A 25 -6.87 9.78 11.86
C ALA A 25 -6.73 8.94 13.11
N LYS A 26 -7.87 8.56 13.67
CA LYS A 26 -7.94 7.69 14.85
C LYS A 26 -8.95 6.59 14.55
N PRO A 27 -8.58 5.31 14.68
CA PRO A 27 -9.53 4.23 14.43
C PRO A 27 -10.61 4.20 15.52
N GLU A 28 -11.85 4.03 15.09
CA GLU A 28 -13.00 4.02 16.00
C GLU A 28 -13.82 2.74 15.89
N THR A 29 -13.60 1.93 14.84
CA THR A 29 -14.36 0.70 14.60
C THR A 29 -13.42 -0.50 14.54
N ASP A 30 -13.98 -1.70 14.78
CA ASP A 30 -13.22 -2.93 14.66
C ASP A 30 -12.70 -3.15 13.23
N ALA A 31 -13.50 -2.76 12.23
CA ALA A 31 -13.07 -2.85 10.84
C ALA A 31 -11.86 -1.97 10.57
N GLU A 32 -11.86 -0.75 11.09
CA GLU A 32 -10.72 0.16 10.94
C GLU A 32 -9.48 -0.37 11.64
N LEU A 33 -9.64 -0.93 12.83
CA LEU A 33 -8.53 -1.56 13.55
C LEU A 33 -7.97 -2.75 12.78
N ALA A 34 -8.83 -3.55 12.17
CA ALA A 34 -8.41 -4.70 11.35
C ALA A 34 -7.67 -4.24 10.09
N ASP A 35 -8.11 -3.15 9.47
CA ASP A 35 -7.43 -2.57 8.30
C ASP A 35 -6.01 -2.14 8.65
N ILE A 36 -5.84 -1.46 9.78
CA ILE A 36 -4.53 -1.01 10.26
C ILE A 36 -3.65 -2.21 10.57
N ALA A 37 -4.19 -3.20 11.27
CA ALA A 37 -3.44 -4.40 11.64
C ALA A 37 -2.95 -5.15 10.41
N ALA A 38 -3.78 -5.29 9.38
CA ALA A 38 -3.40 -5.95 8.13
C ALA A 38 -2.30 -5.19 7.39
N ALA A 39 -2.41 -3.87 7.29
CA ALA A 39 -1.39 -3.04 6.63
C ALA A 39 -0.06 -3.12 7.39
N GLU A 40 -0.07 -2.93 8.69
CA GLU A 40 1.14 -2.99 9.50
C GLU A 40 1.80 -4.37 9.44
N SER A 41 1.01 -5.42 9.58
CA SER A 41 1.50 -6.80 9.53
C SER A 41 2.12 -7.12 8.16
N THR A 42 1.53 -6.62 7.08
CA THR A 42 2.05 -6.80 5.72
C THR A 42 3.45 -6.19 5.59
N LEU A 43 3.61 -4.94 6.03
CA LEU A 43 4.91 -4.25 5.94
C LEU A 43 5.97 -4.96 6.78
N LYS A 44 5.61 -5.41 7.98
CA LYS A 44 6.53 -6.13 8.85
C LYS A 44 6.94 -7.47 8.24
N GLU A 45 5.99 -8.21 7.70
CA GLU A 45 6.28 -9.51 7.10
C GLU A 45 7.19 -9.38 5.88
N LEU A 46 6.94 -8.39 5.03
CA LEU A 46 7.78 -8.13 3.86
C LEU A 46 9.24 -7.88 4.27
N GLY A 47 9.45 -7.11 5.35
CA GLY A 47 10.78 -6.90 5.88
C GLY A 47 11.40 -8.19 6.41
N ARG A 48 10.61 -9.00 7.12
CA ARG A 48 11.08 -10.25 7.73
C ARG A 48 11.49 -11.29 6.69
N ILE A 49 10.79 -11.36 5.56
CA ILE A 49 11.07 -12.38 4.53
C ILE A 49 12.06 -11.89 3.45
N GLY A 50 12.72 -10.76 3.68
CA GLY A 50 13.72 -10.24 2.74
C GLY A 50 13.16 -9.48 1.56
N LYS A 51 11.89 -9.06 1.62
CA LYS A 51 11.22 -8.31 0.55
C LYS A 51 10.91 -6.88 0.95
N ARG A 52 11.83 -6.28 1.70
CA ARG A 52 11.68 -4.89 2.14
C ARG A 52 11.49 -3.93 0.96
N TYR A 53 12.05 -4.24 -0.19
CA TYR A 53 11.90 -3.42 -1.39
C TYR A 53 10.42 -3.27 -1.80
N ILE A 54 9.60 -4.30 -1.55
CA ILE A 54 8.15 -4.22 -1.79
C ILE A 54 7.49 -3.29 -0.77
N ALA A 55 7.87 -3.40 0.50
CA ALA A 55 7.37 -2.50 1.54
C ALA A 55 7.75 -1.04 1.24
N ASP A 56 8.97 -0.82 0.78
CA ASP A 56 9.41 0.53 0.42
C ASP A 56 8.63 1.10 -0.76
N ALA A 57 8.30 0.26 -1.76
CA ALA A 57 7.46 0.67 -2.88
C ALA A 57 6.05 1.08 -2.40
N ILE A 58 5.45 0.30 -1.51
CA ILE A 58 4.15 0.60 -0.93
C ILE A 58 4.19 1.95 -0.21
N ARG A 59 5.21 2.17 0.61
CA ARG A 59 5.36 3.43 1.33
C ARG A 59 5.49 4.61 0.37
N ALA A 60 6.32 4.47 -0.66
CA ALA A 60 6.59 5.55 -1.61
C ALA A 60 5.39 5.90 -2.48
N VAL A 61 4.56 4.91 -2.84
CA VAL A 61 3.45 5.12 -3.77
C VAL A 61 2.13 5.38 -3.04
N TYR A 62 1.82 4.61 -2.01
CA TYR A 62 0.52 4.69 -1.34
C TYR A 62 0.49 5.53 -0.07
N MET A 63 1.61 5.61 0.65
CA MET A 63 1.62 6.16 2.00
C MET A 63 2.15 7.59 2.09
N VAL A 64 2.57 8.17 0.99
CA VAL A 64 2.96 9.58 0.92
C VAL A 64 1.70 10.42 0.77
N ASP A 65 1.61 11.52 1.52
CA ASP A 65 0.46 12.43 1.52
C ASP A 65 -0.88 11.67 1.61
N PRO A 66 -1.06 10.82 2.64
CA PRO A 66 -2.23 9.93 2.70
C PRO A 66 -3.56 10.67 2.89
N HIS A 67 -3.51 11.95 3.27
CA HIS A 67 -4.69 12.79 3.45
C HIS A 67 -5.19 13.40 2.15
N LYS A 68 -4.41 13.32 1.07
CA LYS A 68 -4.79 13.85 -0.25
C LYS A 68 -5.34 12.74 -1.13
N PRO A 69 -6.31 13.04 -2.03
CA PRO A 69 -6.81 12.03 -2.96
C PRO A 69 -5.66 11.46 -3.81
N LEU A 70 -5.72 10.16 -4.06
CA LEU A 70 -4.73 9.48 -4.89
C LEU A 70 -5.34 9.18 -6.26
N HIS A 71 -4.82 9.83 -7.28
CA HIS A 71 -5.27 9.67 -8.66
C HIS A 71 -4.31 8.76 -9.44
N THR A 72 -4.81 8.17 -10.54
CA THR A 72 -4.01 7.30 -11.40
C THR A 72 -2.72 7.98 -11.86
N LYS A 73 -2.80 9.26 -12.23
CA LYS A 73 -1.63 10.02 -12.66
C LYS A 73 -0.62 10.20 -11.54
N SER A 74 -1.09 10.38 -10.30
CA SER A 74 -0.20 10.49 -9.13
C SER A 74 0.50 9.18 -8.87
N ILE A 75 -0.22 8.06 -9.00
CA ILE A 75 0.36 6.72 -8.83
C ILE A 75 1.48 6.52 -9.86
N ALA A 76 1.20 6.80 -11.13
CA ALA A 76 2.18 6.62 -12.21
C ALA A 76 3.43 7.44 -11.96
N LEU A 77 3.28 8.69 -11.53
CA LEU A 77 4.41 9.56 -11.23
C LEU A 77 5.25 9.04 -10.08
N ARG A 78 4.58 8.58 -9.01
CA ARG A 78 5.26 8.03 -7.83
C ARG A 78 5.99 6.73 -8.16
N VAL A 79 5.37 5.86 -8.97
CA VAL A 79 6.00 4.61 -9.43
C VAL A 79 7.27 4.93 -10.23
N ARG A 80 7.17 5.86 -11.19
CA ARG A 80 8.33 6.25 -12.00
C ARG A 80 9.46 6.79 -11.14
N ARG A 81 9.13 7.68 -10.21
CA ARG A 81 10.13 8.29 -9.33
C ARG A 81 10.81 7.23 -8.47
N PHE A 82 10.02 6.33 -7.86
CA PHE A 82 10.57 5.27 -7.03
C PHE A 82 11.46 4.32 -7.84
N ALA A 83 11.03 3.95 -9.04
CA ALA A 83 11.79 3.06 -9.91
C ALA A 83 13.17 3.62 -10.22
N ILE A 84 13.26 4.92 -10.48
CA ILE A 84 14.51 5.58 -10.83
C ILE A 84 15.40 5.79 -9.59
N THR A 85 14.83 6.27 -8.48
CA THR A 85 15.63 6.74 -7.33
C THR A 85 15.96 5.66 -6.32
N GLU A 86 15.07 4.71 -6.07
CA GLU A 86 15.24 3.74 -4.99
C GLU A 86 15.11 2.29 -5.43
N GLY A 87 14.21 2.02 -6.36
CA GLY A 87 13.88 0.65 -6.76
C GLY A 87 14.90 0.01 -7.68
N HIS A 88 15.65 0.81 -8.44
CA HIS A 88 16.59 0.32 -9.45
C HIS A 88 15.95 -0.75 -10.33
N ALA A 89 14.70 -0.50 -10.74
CA ALA A 89 13.88 -1.43 -11.50
C ALA A 89 13.05 -0.63 -12.51
N ASP A 90 12.42 -1.31 -13.46
CA ASP A 90 11.50 -0.63 -14.37
C ASP A 90 10.12 -0.44 -13.72
N GLU A 91 9.29 0.40 -14.32
CA GLU A 91 7.96 0.71 -13.78
C GLU A 91 7.08 -0.54 -13.66
N ARG A 92 7.15 -1.42 -14.66
CA ARG A 92 6.36 -2.67 -14.67
C ARG A 92 6.69 -3.52 -13.46
N THR A 93 7.98 -3.63 -13.12
CA THR A 93 8.43 -4.38 -11.95
C THR A 93 7.90 -3.76 -10.66
N VAL A 94 7.92 -2.44 -10.54
CA VAL A 94 7.38 -1.76 -9.37
C VAL A 94 5.88 -2.01 -9.23
N TYR A 95 5.12 -1.95 -10.34
CA TYR A 95 3.69 -2.27 -10.30
C TYR A 95 3.45 -3.71 -9.83
N ARG A 96 4.31 -4.64 -10.23
CA ARG A 96 4.22 -6.04 -9.77
C ARG A 96 4.47 -6.14 -8.27
N TRP A 97 5.44 -5.41 -7.75
CA TRP A 97 5.71 -5.37 -6.32
C TRP A 97 4.51 -4.83 -5.54
N LEU A 98 3.89 -3.76 -6.03
CA LEU A 98 2.69 -3.21 -5.39
C LEU A 98 1.55 -4.24 -5.38
N MET A 99 1.37 -4.96 -6.48
CA MET A 99 0.36 -6.01 -6.57
C MET A 99 0.64 -7.13 -5.56
N ASP A 100 1.89 -7.57 -5.45
CA ASP A 100 2.27 -8.63 -4.49
C ASP A 100 2.00 -8.18 -3.05
N GLY A 101 2.33 -6.93 -2.74
CA GLY A 101 2.05 -6.37 -1.41
C GLY A 101 0.55 -6.29 -1.12
N ARG A 102 -0.25 -5.86 -2.11
CA ARG A 102 -1.70 -5.81 -1.94
C ARG A 102 -2.30 -7.21 -1.72
N LYS A 103 -1.81 -8.21 -2.46
CA LYS A 103 -2.29 -9.60 -2.29
C LYS A 103 -2.00 -10.12 -0.89
N LEU A 104 -0.83 -9.83 -0.36
CA LEU A 104 -0.49 -10.24 1.00
C LEU A 104 -1.41 -9.57 2.01
N CYS A 105 -1.64 -8.27 1.88
CA CYS A 105 -2.54 -7.54 2.76
C CYS A 105 -3.98 -8.06 2.66
N ALA A 106 -4.45 -8.36 1.44
CA ALA A 106 -5.78 -8.90 1.23
C ALA A 106 -5.96 -10.24 1.96
N ARG A 107 -4.96 -11.11 1.91
CA ARG A 107 -5.01 -12.38 2.64
C ARG A 107 -5.11 -12.14 4.14
N LYS A 108 -4.39 -11.17 4.67
CA LYS A 108 -4.44 -10.83 6.11
C LYS A 108 -5.80 -10.26 6.52
N ARG A 109 -6.51 -9.64 5.58
CA ARG A 109 -7.88 -9.15 5.82
C ARG A 109 -8.94 -10.18 5.44
N ASN A 110 -8.54 -11.39 5.05
CA ASN A 110 -9.43 -12.47 4.60
C ASN A 110 -10.24 -12.05 3.35
N LEU A 111 -9.65 -11.25 2.50
CA LEU A 111 -10.25 -10.84 1.24
C LEU A 111 -9.59 -11.59 0.08
N ARG A 112 -10.34 -11.78 -0.99
CA ARG A 112 -9.80 -12.38 -2.23
C ARG A 112 -9.54 -11.26 -3.23
N GLU A 113 -8.42 -11.36 -3.90
CA GLU A 113 -8.06 -10.41 -4.96
C GLU A 113 -8.03 -11.11 -6.30
#